data_22c4ec5fab77afa7bfc27684b9523452
#
_entry.id   22c4ec5fab77afa7bfc27684b9523452
#
_cell.length_a   1.000
_cell.length_b   1.000
_cell.length_c   1.000
_cell.angle_alpha   90.00
_cell.angle_beta   90.00
_cell.angle_gamma   90.00
#
_symmetry.space_group_name_H-M   'P 1'
#
loop_
_entity.id
_entity.type
_entity.pdbx_description
1 polymer ?
#
loop_
_entity_poly.entity_id
_entity_poly.type
_entity_poly.pdbx_seq_one_letter_code
_entity_poly.pdbx_strand_id
1 'polypeptide(L)'
;DHRDLHSFPTRRSSDLKKYFKRYHVALGNLLLLEYENGQKEAFLTARTTNGRCITSKDAALIMGEVMDGTRWSPAKDSRSIITKQYETVRFLEEGGYRMLYGASRIPKKGEKYSGDNYTFCESPGNQVVMSLSDGMGSGETAARESKQVVELTEQLLETGFSPRAALKLVNTVLLLAGPEQHPATLDLSCIDLHTGVLEAMKLGAVPTFIIGEEGVEIMEAGEVPMGILSGVEPVLMSRKLWEGDRIVMVSDGVLDALPGDDKEQAMQQYLESVEEMGPQELADQVLDFAVSFIPAPRDDMTVLTAGIWKRRS
;
A
#
# COMPACT_ATOMS: atom_id res chain seq x y z
N ASP A 1 -22.35 1.51 1.62
CA ASP A 1 -21.91 0.24 2.26
C ASP A 1 -23.04 -0.78 2.21
N HIS A 2 -23.21 -1.47 1.09
CA HIS A 2 -24.09 -2.65 1.02
C HIS A 2 -23.27 -3.88 1.41
N ARG A 3 -23.47 -4.35 2.64
CA ARG A 3 -22.95 -5.63 3.13
C ARG A 3 -23.99 -6.70 2.91
N ASP A 4 -23.77 -7.60 1.98
CA ASP A 4 -24.61 -8.77 1.84
C ASP A 4 -24.26 -9.79 2.93
N LEU A 5 -25.17 -9.95 3.89
CA LEU A 5 -25.09 -10.95 4.94
C LEU A 5 -25.52 -12.31 4.37
N HIS A 6 -24.58 -13.06 3.83
CA HIS A 6 -24.88 -14.44 3.45
C HIS A 6 -24.71 -15.36 4.67
N SER A 7 -25.81 -15.99 5.08
CA SER A 7 -25.75 -17.10 6.03
C SER A 7 -25.02 -18.27 5.38
N PHE A 8 -23.96 -18.74 6.02
CA PHE A 8 -23.15 -19.87 5.57
C PHE A 8 -24.03 -21.07 5.21
N PRO A 9 -23.78 -21.77 4.08
CA PRO A 9 -24.42 -23.03 3.80
C PRO A 9 -24.19 -24.00 4.97
N THR A 10 -25.25 -24.55 5.52
CA THR A 10 -25.24 -25.39 6.74
C THR A 10 -24.27 -26.57 6.66
N ARG A 11 -23.94 -27.08 5.49
CA ARG A 11 -22.92 -28.13 5.27
C ARG A 11 -21.50 -27.66 5.62
N ARG A 12 -21.05 -26.51 5.12
CA ARG A 12 -19.67 -25.99 5.40
C ARG A 12 -19.46 -25.68 6.88
N SER A 13 -20.47 -25.16 7.57
CA SER A 13 -20.42 -24.91 9.01
C SER A 13 -20.26 -26.20 9.82
N SER A 14 -20.92 -27.31 9.43
CA SER A 14 -20.79 -28.61 10.09
C SER A 14 -19.41 -29.25 9.88
N ASP A 15 -18.83 -29.06 8.69
CA ASP A 15 -17.54 -29.60 8.35
C ASP A 15 -16.41 -28.84 9.06
N LEU A 16 -16.49 -27.52 9.13
CA LEU A 16 -15.61 -26.69 9.96
C LEU A 16 -15.65 -27.15 11.43
N LYS A 17 -16.83 -27.33 12.02
CA LYS A 17 -16.94 -27.81 13.41
C LYS A 17 -16.25 -29.16 13.62
N LYS A 18 -16.42 -30.11 12.69
CA LYS A 18 -15.78 -31.43 12.77
C LYS A 18 -14.26 -31.30 12.61
N TYR A 19 -13.79 -30.45 11.72
CA TYR A 19 -12.37 -30.27 11.43
C TYR A 19 -11.66 -29.63 12.62
N PHE A 20 -12.15 -28.52 13.13
CA PHE A 20 -11.59 -27.86 14.32
C PHE A 20 -11.59 -28.76 15.57
N LYS A 21 -12.58 -29.66 15.68
CA LYS A 21 -12.62 -30.64 16.78
C LYS A 21 -11.41 -31.59 16.78
N ARG A 22 -10.83 -31.91 15.62
CA ARG A 22 -9.60 -32.72 15.52
C ARG A 22 -8.40 -32.03 16.17
N TYR A 23 -8.40 -30.71 16.14
CA TYR A 23 -7.37 -29.88 16.80
C TYR A 23 -7.74 -29.45 18.22
N HIS A 24 -8.75 -30.13 18.82
CA HIS A 24 -9.24 -29.82 20.16
C HIS A 24 -9.78 -28.36 20.30
N VAL A 25 -10.40 -27.85 19.24
CA VAL A 25 -11.05 -26.53 19.22
C VAL A 25 -12.56 -26.72 19.05
N ALA A 26 -13.31 -26.14 19.97
CA ALA A 26 -14.76 -26.07 19.90
C ALA A 26 -15.20 -24.75 19.31
N LEU A 27 -15.95 -24.79 18.20
CA LEU A 27 -16.53 -23.62 17.56
C LEU A 27 -17.87 -23.28 18.21
N GLY A 28 -18.02 -22.04 18.65
CA GLY A 28 -19.28 -21.46 19.09
C GLY A 28 -20.09 -20.91 17.90
N ASN A 29 -19.54 -19.94 17.20
CA ASN A 29 -20.16 -19.28 16.08
C ASN A 29 -19.14 -18.99 14.96
N LEU A 30 -19.65 -18.87 13.72
CA LEU A 30 -18.90 -18.39 12.55
C LEU A 30 -19.81 -17.45 11.77
N LEU A 31 -19.35 -16.22 11.57
CA LEU A 31 -19.94 -15.25 10.66
C LEU A 31 -18.97 -15.04 9.51
N LEU A 32 -19.45 -15.18 8.28
CA LEU A 32 -18.69 -14.85 7.08
C LEU A 32 -19.37 -13.64 6.42
N LEU A 33 -18.58 -12.64 6.11
CA LEU A 33 -18.98 -11.48 5.32
C LEU A 33 -18.29 -11.59 3.96
N GLU A 34 -19.03 -11.27 2.91
CA GLU A 34 -18.50 -11.12 1.56
C GLU A 34 -18.80 -9.70 1.10
N TYR A 35 -17.77 -9.01 0.61
CA TYR A 35 -17.85 -7.64 0.13
C TYR A 35 -18.07 -7.61 -1.38
N GLU A 36 -18.54 -6.48 -1.91
CA GLU A 36 -18.83 -6.31 -3.35
C GLU A 36 -17.59 -6.56 -4.25
N ASN A 37 -16.39 -6.31 -3.75
CA ASN A 37 -15.13 -6.61 -4.44
C ASN A 37 -14.75 -8.11 -4.40
N GLY A 38 -15.61 -8.97 -3.82
CA GLY A 38 -15.38 -10.41 -3.67
C GLY A 38 -14.51 -10.80 -2.47
N GLN A 39 -13.95 -9.83 -1.73
CA GLN A 39 -13.18 -10.09 -0.51
C GLN A 39 -14.06 -10.70 0.57
N LYS A 40 -13.50 -11.65 1.33
CA LYS A 40 -14.21 -12.29 2.43
C LYS A 40 -13.54 -12.01 3.77
N GLU A 41 -14.38 -11.93 4.78
CA GLU A 41 -14.01 -11.74 6.15
C GLU A 41 -14.77 -12.72 7.05
N ALA A 42 -14.08 -13.31 8.02
CA ALA A 42 -14.68 -14.29 8.91
C ALA A 42 -14.48 -13.92 10.38
N PHE A 43 -15.55 -13.99 11.15
CA PHE A 43 -15.52 -13.86 12.61
C PHE A 43 -15.76 -15.24 13.21
N LEU A 44 -14.73 -15.81 13.80
CA LEU A 44 -14.76 -17.14 14.38
C LEU A 44 -14.78 -17.05 15.91
N THR A 45 -15.87 -17.45 16.54
CA THR A 45 -15.93 -17.61 18.00
C THR A 45 -15.57 -19.04 18.37
N ALA A 46 -14.45 -19.22 19.07
CA ALA A 46 -13.92 -20.53 19.36
C ALA A 46 -13.25 -20.59 20.75
N ARG A 47 -13.05 -21.82 21.26
CA ARG A 47 -12.26 -22.10 22.47
C ARG A 47 -11.53 -23.43 22.35
N THR A 48 -10.44 -23.61 23.08
CA THR A 48 -9.77 -24.90 23.18
C THR A 48 -10.46 -25.81 24.21
N THR A 49 -10.38 -27.13 24.01
CA THR A 49 -11.02 -28.14 24.88
C THR A 49 -10.03 -28.98 25.66
N ASN A 50 -8.74 -28.93 25.36
CA ASN A 50 -7.66 -29.72 25.97
C ASN A 50 -6.76 -28.95 26.93
N GLY A 51 -7.12 -27.70 27.28
CA GLY A 51 -6.33 -26.84 28.15
C GLY A 51 -5.08 -26.22 27.53
N ARG A 52 -4.79 -26.50 26.22
CA ARG A 52 -3.72 -25.86 25.45
C ARG A 52 -4.29 -24.67 24.69
N CYS A 53 -3.42 -23.70 24.37
CA CYS A 53 -3.77 -22.61 23.46
C CYS A 53 -3.46 -23.02 22.01
N ILE A 54 -4.19 -22.43 21.06
CA ILE A 54 -3.85 -22.46 19.64
C ILE A 54 -3.64 -21.03 19.17
N THR A 55 -2.68 -20.81 18.28
CA THR A 55 -2.48 -19.46 17.71
C THR A 55 -3.58 -19.14 16.71
N SER A 56 -3.91 -17.86 16.56
CA SER A 56 -4.84 -17.42 15.51
C SER A 56 -4.32 -17.72 14.11
N LYS A 57 -2.98 -17.78 13.93
CA LYS A 57 -2.36 -18.21 12.68
C LYS A 57 -2.64 -19.68 12.37
N ASP A 58 -2.51 -20.57 13.36
CA ASP A 58 -2.84 -21.99 13.16
C ASP A 58 -4.34 -22.19 12.89
N ALA A 59 -5.18 -21.39 13.56
CA ALA A 59 -6.63 -21.41 13.28
C ALA A 59 -6.97 -20.94 11.86
N ALA A 60 -6.23 -19.95 11.33
CA ALA A 60 -6.36 -19.51 9.94
C ALA A 60 -5.98 -20.62 8.94
N LEU A 61 -4.90 -21.36 9.20
CA LEU A 61 -4.52 -22.51 8.37
C LEU A 61 -5.61 -23.59 8.35
N ILE A 62 -6.17 -23.92 9.53
CA ILE A 62 -7.27 -24.89 9.65
C ILE A 62 -8.49 -24.41 8.87
N MET A 63 -8.82 -23.10 8.91
CA MET A 63 -9.90 -22.54 8.11
C MET A 63 -9.66 -22.72 6.61
N GLY A 64 -8.46 -22.41 6.15
CA GLY A 64 -8.09 -22.50 4.74
C GLY A 64 -8.26 -23.91 4.18
N GLU A 65 -7.89 -24.94 4.95
CA GLU A 65 -8.05 -26.35 4.52
C GLU A 65 -9.52 -26.76 4.30
N VAL A 66 -10.46 -26.12 5.01
CA VAL A 66 -11.90 -26.43 4.91
C VAL A 66 -12.62 -25.51 3.93
N MET A 67 -12.06 -24.33 3.68
CA MET A 67 -12.66 -23.29 2.85
C MET A 67 -12.03 -23.25 1.44
N ASP A 68 -12.06 -24.39 0.76
CA ASP A 68 -11.63 -24.58 -0.64
C ASP A 68 -10.18 -24.16 -0.94
N GLY A 69 -9.30 -24.27 0.05
CA GLY A 69 -7.88 -23.93 -0.09
C GLY A 69 -7.58 -22.43 -0.09
N THR A 70 -8.57 -21.58 0.22
CA THR A 70 -8.35 -20.15 0.39
C THR A 70 -7.43 -19.87 1.58
N ARG A 71 -6.54 -18.90 1.44
CA ARG A 71 -5.67 -18.50 2.54
C ARG A 71 -6.35 -17.45 3.40
N TRP A 72 -6.21 -17.61 4.70
CA TRP A 72 -6.74 -16.69 5.70
C TRP A 72 -5.63 -16.21 6.60
N SER A 73 -5.70 -14.96 7.04
CA SER A 73 -4.82 -14.39 8.06
C SER A 73 -5.64 -13.75 9.17
N PRO A 74 -5.19 -13.83 10.43
CA PRO A 74 -5.86 -13.09 11.50
C PRO A 74 -5.68 -11.60 11.29
N ALA A 75 -6.74 -10.82 11.49
CA ALA A 75 -6.68 -9.36 11.44
C ALA A 75 -5.71 -8.82 12.51
N LYS A 76 -5.01 -7.72 12.22
CA LYS A 76 -3.98 -7.13 13.10
C LYS A 76 -4.54 -6.75 14.49
N ASP A 77 -5.81 -6.38 14.55
CA ASP A 77 -6.55 -6.02 15.76
C ASP A 77 -7.12 -7.22 16.53
N SER A 78 -6.98 -8.42 15.98
CA SER A 78 -7.47 -9.65 16.59
C SER A 78 -6.51 -10.24 17.61
N ARG A 79 -7.05 -11.03 18.52
CA ARG A 79 -6.23 -11.78 19.47
C ARG A 79 -5.32 -12.78 18.79
N SER A 80 -4.08 -12.88 19.24
CA SER A 80 -3.08 -13.79 18.68
C SER A 80 -3.23 -15.25 19.10
N ILE A 81 -4.05 -15.54 20.13
CA ILE A 81 -4.26 -16.89 20.66
C ILE A 81 -5.74 -17.13 20.99
N ILE A 82 -6.20 -18.38 20.82
CA ILE A 82 -7.49 -18.89 21.28
C ILE A 82 -7.23 -19.74 22.54
N THR A 83 -7.95 -19.44 23.62
CA THR A 83 -7.78 -20.06 24.92
C THR A 83 -8.93 -21.00 25.27
N LYS A 84 -9.03 -21.43 26.55
CA LYS A 84 -10.16 -22.22 27.07
C LYS A 84 -11.48 -21.45 27.16
N GLN A 85 -11.46 -20.14 27.04
CA GLN A 85 -12.65 -19.29 27.00
C GLN A 85 -13.08 -19.04 25.56
N TYR A 86 -14.39 -18.87 25.32
CA TYR A 86 -14.87 -18.46 24.02
C TYR A 86 -14.40 -17.04 23.72
N GLU A 87 -13.69 -16.92 22.62
CA GLU A 87 -13.18 -15.65 22.11
C GLU A 87 -13.47 -15.56 20.62
N THR A 88 -13.72 -14.36 20.14
CA THR A 88 -13.94 -14.12 18.72
C THR A 88 -12.64 -13.61 18.11
N VAL A 89 -12.20 -14.29 17.06
CA VAL A 89 -11.06 -13.91 16.23
C VAL A 89 -11.59 -13.53 14.85
N ARG A 90 -11.11 -12.43 14.34
CA ARG A 90 -11.41 -11.91 13.01
C ARG A 90 -10.34 -12.37 12.05
N PHE A 91 -10.74 -12.92 10.91
CA PHE A 91 -9.87 -13.38 9.85
C PHE A 91 -10.22 -12.67 8.56
N LEU A 92 -9.18 -12.35 7.79
CA LEU A 92 -9.28 -11.76 6.46
C LEU A 92 -8.83 -12.80 5.44
N GLU A 93 -9.59 -12.94 4.37
CA GLU A 93 -9.14 -13.72 3.20
C GLU A 93 -7.93 -13.00 2.59
N GLU A 94 -6.83 -13.73 2.37
CA GLU A 94 -5.66 -13.17 1.72
C GLU A 94 -5.94 -12.96 0.23
N GLY A 95 -5.53 -11.83 -0.31
CA GLY A 95 -5.70 -11.51 -1.72
C GLY A 95 -4.98 -12.47 -2.66
N GLY A 96 -5.44 -12.54 -3.90
CA GLY A 96 -4.83 -13.35 -4.95
C GLY A 96 -3.44 -12.88 -5.36
N TYR A 97 -3.05 -11.67 -4.92
CA TYR A 97 -1.77 -11.04 -5.25
C TYR A 97 -0.90 -10.81 -4.02
N ARG A 98 0.39 -10.69 -4.25
CA ARG A 98 1.39 -10.22 -3.29
C ARG A 98 2.24 -9.14 -3.94
N MET A 99 2.76 -8.23 -3.16
CA MET A 99 3.70 -7.22 -3.63
C MET A 99 5.05 -7.34 -2.91
N LEU A 100 6.10 -6.98 -3.63
CA LEU A 100 7.41 -6.67 -3.08
C LEU A 100 7.73 -5.24 -3.47
N TYR A 101 8.49 -4.54 -2.66
CA TYR A 101 8.84 -3.14 -2.87
C TYR A 101 10.31 -2.90 -2.62
N GLY A 102 10.81 -1.82 -3.20
CA GLY A 102 12.14 -1.30 -3.03
C GLY A 102 12.12 0.22 -2.97
N ALA A 103 13.13 0.78 -2.35
CA ALA A 103 13.31 2.22 -2.28
C ALA A 103 14.80 2.56 -2.35
N SER A 104 15.12 3.63 -3.09
CA SER A 104 16.46 4.18 -3.14
C SER A 104 16.39 5.70 -3.09
N ARG A 105 17.29 6.34 -2.32
CA ARG A 105 17.30 7.81 -2.19
C ARG A 105 18.68 8.38 -1.93
N ILE A 106 18.87 9.60 -2.40
CA ILE A 106 20.06 10.43 -2.16
C ILE A 106 19.61 11.83 -1.79
N PRO A 107 20.05 12.41 -0.67
CA PRO A 107 19.73 13.78 -0.32
C PRO A 107 20.47 14.77 -1.23
N LYS A 108 19.93 15.99 -1.34
CA LYS A 108 20.57 17.14 -1.99
C LYS A 108 21.99 17.33 -1.49
N LYS A 109 22.89 17.69 -2.39
CA LYS A 109 24.31 17.90 -2.03
C LYS A 109 24.46 18.90 -0.90
N GLY A 110 25.11 18.46 0.18
CA GLY A 110 25.41 19.28 1.36
C GLY A 110 24.35 19.20 2.45
N GLU A 111 23.20 18.58 2.17
CA GLU A 111 22.18 18.31 3.18
C GLU A 111 22.40 16.97 3.86
N LYS A 112 22.07 16.92 5.15
CA LYS A 112 22.15 15.69 5.95
C LYS A 112 20.86 14.87 5.85
N TYR A 113 19.73 15.54 5.67
CA TYR A 113 18.40 14.96 5.61
C TYR A 113 17.78 15.26 4.27
N SER A 114 17.11 14.26 3.69
CA SER A 114 16.30 14.43 2.48
C SER A 114 14.98 15.10 2.83
N GLY A 115 14.55 16.07 2.03
CA GLY A 115 13.22 16.66 2.07
C GLY A 115 12.12 15.69 1.65
N ASP A 116 12.48 14.62 0.91
CA ASP A 116 11.56 13.56 0.55
C ASP A 116 11.30 12.60 1.72
N ASN A 117 10.05 12.21 1.90
CA ASN A 117 9.66 11.11 2.79
C ASN A 117 8.67 10.17 2.11
N TYR A 118 8.70 8.90 2.50
CA TYR A 118 7.84 7.88 1.91
C TYR A 118 7.43 6.81 2.92
N THR A 119 6.38 6.06 2.60
CA THR A 119 6.00 4.86 3.32
C THR A 119 5.50 3.76 2.39
N PHE A 120 5.65 2.52 2.86
CA PHE A 120 4.92 1.35 2.38
C PHE A 120 4.13 0.81 3.57
N CYS A 121 2.83 0.87 3.51
CA CYS A 121 1.99 0.35 4.58
C CYS A 121 0.86 -0.53 4.04
N GLU A 122 0.27 -1.32 4.92
CA GLU A 122 -0.91 -2.11 4.64
C GLU A 122 -2.12 -1.43 5.28
N SER A 123 -3.13 -1.15 4.46
CA SER A 123 -4.42 -0.64 4.89
C SER A 123 -5.43 -1.79 5.12
N PRO A 124 -6.46 -1.60 5.96
CA PRO A 124 -7.56 -2.55 6.08
C PRO A 124 -8.16 -2.89 4.72
N GLY A 125 -8.59 -4.13 4.55
CA GLY A 125 -9.15 -4.57 3.27
C GLY A 125 -8.13 -5.15 2.31
N ASN A 126 -6.94 -5.58 2.81
CA ASN A 126 -5.90 -6.22 2.02
C ASN A 126 -5.34 -5.31 0.90
N GLN A 127 -5.19 -4.03 1.21
CA GLN A 127 -4.58 -3.05 0.35
C GLN A 127 -3.14 -2.76 0.76
N VAL A 128 -2.28 -2.57 -0.21
CA VAL A 128 -0.93 -2.01 -0.03
C VAL A 128 -0.95 -0.57 -0.47
N VAL A 129 -0.36 0.28 0.34
CA VAL A 129 -0.24 1.71 0.07
C VAL A 129 1.23 2.06 -0.08
N MET A 130 1.54 2.78 -1.13
CA MET A 130 2.81 3.46 -1.36
C MET A 130 2.56 4.95 -1.33
N SER A 131 3.32 5.70 -0.57
CA SER A 131 3.25 7.17 -0.62
C SER A 131 4.63 7.78 -0.68
N LEU A 132 4.75 8.85 -1.47
CA LEU A 132 5.93 9.69 -1.60
C LEU A 132 5.50 11.14 -1.45
N SER A 133 6.17 11.89 -0.58
CA SER A 133 5.95 13.31 -0.36
C SER A 133 7.28 14.04 -0.39
N ASP A 134 7.34 15.11 -1.14
CA ASP A 134 8.42 16.08 -1.13
C ASP A 134 7.97 17.34 -0.40
N GLY A 135 8.78 17.78 0.57
CA GLY A 135 8.58 19.02 1.31
C GLY A 135 9.22 20.20 0.58
N MET A 136 8.49 21.30 0.44
CA MET A 136 9.01 22.47 -0.27
C MET A 136 10.28 23.03 0.40
N GLY A 137 11.34 23.15 -0.38
CA GLY A 137 12.65 23.62 0.08
C GLY A 137 13.67 22.51 0.23
N SER A 138 14.50 22.55 1.27
CA SER A 138 15.51 21.52 1.51
C SER A 138 15.87 21.43 3.00
N GLY A 139 16.52 20.33 3.38
CA GLY A 139 17.06 20.11 4.71
C GLY A 139 16.00 19.74 5.76
N GLU A 140 16.25 20.05 7.03
CA GLU A 140 15.46 19.55 8.15
C GLU A 140 14.00 20.03 8.16
N THR A 141 13.71 21.22 7.68
CA THR A 141 12.34 21.76 7.64
C THR A 141 11.50 21.01 6.60
N ALA A 142 12.00 20.89 5.37
CA ALA A 142 11.33 20.13 4.31
C ALA A 142 11.12 18.66 4.72
N ALA A 143 12.17 18.05 5.30
CA ALA A 143 12.10 16.69 5.83
C ALA A 143 11.03 16.48 6.90
N ARG A 144 10.83 17.46 7.78
CA ARG A 144 9.79 17.41 8.81
C ARG A 144 8.38 17.53 8.23
N GLU A 145 8.20 18.39 7.26
CA GLU A 145 6.91 18.66 6.62
C GLU A 145 6.43 17.48 5.77
N SER A 146 7.25 16.98 4.88
CA SER A 146 6.94 15.79 4.09
C SER A 146 6.71 14.55 4.97
N LYS A 147 7.52 14.39 6.03
CA LYS A 147 7.34 13.33 7.02
C LYS A 147 5.96 13.41 7.70
N GLN A 148 5.53 14.61 8.10
CA GLN A 148 4.23 14.82 8.71
C GLN A 148 3.09 14.43 7.75
N VAL A 149 3.20 14.78 6.47
CA VAL A 149 2.22 14.41 5.44
C VAL A 149 2.12 12.90 5.31
N VAL A 150 3.26 12.21 5.17
CA VAL A 150 3.31 10.75 5.03
C VAL A 150 2.76 10.06 6.27
N GLU A 151 3.20 10.43 7.47
CA GLU A 151 2.77 9.80 8.74
C GLU A 151 1.28 10.00 9.02
N LEU A 152 0.74 11.21 8.79
CA LEU A 152 -0.69 11.45 8.95
C LEU A 152 -1.52 10.66 7.94
N THR A 153 -1.08 10.60 6.69
CA THR A 153 -1.75 9.82 5.65
C THR A 153 -1.77 8.34 6.02
N GLU A 154 -0.63 7.78 6.42
CA GLU A 154 -0.50 6.39 6.86
C GLU A 154 -1.44 6.07 8.03
N GLN A 155 -1.41 6.87 9.09
CA GLN A 155 -2.27 6.68 10.27
C GLN A 155 -3.76 6.69 9.93
N LEU A 156 -4.20 7.60 9.07
CA LEU A 156 -5.59 7.66 8.64
C LEU A 156 -5.99 6.43 7.82
N LEU A 157 -5.13 5.98 6.90
CA LEU A 157 -5.38 4.80 6.09
C LEU A 157 -5.38 3.51 6.91
N GLU A 158 -4.45 3.36 7.86
CA GLU A 158 -4.41 2.21 8.77
C GLU A 158 -5.65 2.12 9.67
N THR A 159 -6.24 3.25 10.02
CA THR A 159 -7.49 3.29 10.80
C THR A 159 -8.75 3.11 9.95
N GLY A 160 -8.61 2.94 8.63
CA GLY A 160 -9.70 2.59 7.72
C GLY A 160 -10.40 3.78 7.06
N PHE A 161 -9.82 4.99 7.11
CA PHE A 161 -10.29 6.08 6.26
C PHE A 161 -10.05 5.75 4.79
N SER A 162 -11.00 6.13 3.93
CA SER A 162 -10.76 6.02 2.49
C SER A 162 -9.61 6.96 2.07
N PRO A 163 -8.80 6.59 1.06
CA PRO A 163 -7.68 7.41 0.61
C PRO A 163 -8.08 8.87 0.34
N ARG A 164 -9.19 9.09 -0.36
CA ARG A 164 -9.71 10.43 -0.64
C ARG A 164 -10.06 11.22 0.61
N ALA A 165 -10.64 10.57 1.63
CA ALA A 165 -10.97 11.24 2.90
C ALA A 165 -9.69 11.55 3.69
N ALA A 166 -8.73 10.65 3.72
CA ALA A 166 -7.43 10.87 4.35
C ALA A 166 -6.72 12.08 3.75
N LEU A 167 -6.63 12.16 2.42
CA LEU A 167 -6.01 13.30 1.73
C LEU A 167 -6.67 14.64 2.05
N LYS A 168 -8.01 14.67 2.06
CA LYS A 168 -8.74 15.90 2.43
C LYS A 168 -8.47 16.33 3.87
N LEU A 169 -8.39 15.37 4.79
CA LEU A 169 -8.08 15.68 6.20
C LEU A 169 -6.66 16.18 6.35
N VAL A 170 -5.67 15.51 5.74
CA VAL A 170 -4.26 15.94 5.78
C VAL A 170 -4.10 17.33 5.19
N ASN A 171 -4.70 17.61 4.01
CA ASN A 171 -4.69 18.95 3.42
C ASN A 171 -5.29 20.01 4.35
N THR A 172 -6.38 19.67 5.03
CA THR A 172 -7.02 20.59 6.01
C THR A 172 -6.09 20.84 7.20
N VAL A 173 -5.42 19.83 7.71
CA VAL A 173 -4.45 19.99 8.82
C VAL A 173 -3.31 20.91 8.42
N LEU A 174 -2.75 20.75 7.22
CA LEU A 174 -1.68 21.61 6.71
C LEU A 174 -2.15 23.09 6.60
N LEU A 175 -3.34 23.32 6.07
CA LEU A 175 -3.91 24.68 5.96
C LEU A 175 -4.14 25.35 7.32
N LEU A 176 -4.49 24.56 8.35
CA LEU A 176 -4.74 25.08 9.71
C LEU A 176 -3.46 25.26 10.53
N ALA A 177 -2.35 24.65 10.13
CA ALA A 177 -1.08 24.73 10.84
C ALA A 177 -0.44 26.14 10.80
N GLY A 178 -0.96 27.03 9.95
CA GLY A 178 -0.56 28.43 9.90
C GLY A 178 0.54 28.75 8.88
N PRO A 179 0.97 30.02 8.84
CA PRO A 179 1.85 30.52 7.78
C PRO A 179 3.30 30.01 7.84
N GLU A 180 3.68 29.34 8.90
CA GLU A 180 5.01 28.71 9.03
C GLU A 180 5.06 27.31 8.42
N GLN A 181 3.90 26.74 8.07
CA GLN A 181 3.81 25.45 7.39
C GLN A 181 3.92 25.66 5.88
N HIS A 182 4.90 24.99 5.27
CA HIS A 182 5.05 25.03 3.82
C HIS A 182 4.21 23.93 3.16
N PRO A 183 3.80 24.14 1.91
CA PRO A 183 3.17 23.09 1.13
C PRO A 183 4.08 21.88 0.93
N ALA A 184 3.47 20.73 0.66
CA ALA A 184 4.20 19.52 0.30
C ALA A 184 3.46 18.80 -0.83
N THR A 185 4.20 18.07 -1.65
CA THR A 185 3.60 17.19 -2.65
C THR A 185 3.10 15.92 -1.99
N LEU A 186 2.20 15.20 -2.64
CA LEU A 186 1.88 13.82 -2.27
C LEU A 186 1.51 13.01 -3.51
N ASP A 187 2.26 11.94 -3.72
CA ASP A 187 1.92 10.84 -4.61
C ASP A 187 1.48 9.66 -3.77
N LEU A 188 0.24 9.20 -3.94
CA LEU A 188 -0.35 8.11 -3.19
C LEU A 188 -0.86 7.04 -4.15
N SER A 189 -0.35 5.84 -4.01
CA SER A 189 -0.77 4.65 -4.78
C SER A 189 -1.32 3.60 -3.84
N CYS A 190 -2.60 3.26 -4.00
CA CYS A 190 -3.32 2.23 -3.22
C CYS A 190 -3.59 1.03 -4.12
N ILE A 191 -3.09 -0.14 -3.75
CA ILE A 191 -3.22 -1.36 -4.54
C ILE A 191 -4.05 -2.39 -3.78
N ASP A 192 -5.22 -2.74 -4.31
CA ASP A 192 -6.05 -3.82 -3.79
C ASP A 192 -5.45 -5.17 -4.21
N LEU A 193 -4.94 -5.93 -3.25
CA LEU A 193 -4.32 -7.25 -3.50
C LEU A 193 -5.34 -8.35 -3.81
N HIS A 194 -6.63 -8.10 -3.67
CA HIS A 194 -7.67 -9.04 -4.10
C HIS A 194 -7.94 -8.89 -5.59
N THR A 195 -8.15 -7.67 -6.03
CA THR A 195 -8.47 -7.36 -7.43
C THR A 195 -7.26 -7.05 -8.29
N GLY A 196 -6.13 -6.59 -7.71
CA GLY A 196 -4.97 -6.06 -8.42
C GLY A 196 -5.24 -4.68 -9.03
N VAL A 197 -6.25 -3.96 -8.56
CA VAL A 197 -6.50 -2.59 -9.01
C VAL A 197 -5.62 -1.62 -8.23
N LEU A 198 -4.89 -0.79 -8.96
CA LEU A 198 -4.17 0.38 -8.47
C LEU A 198 -5.09 1.59 -8.59
N GLU A 199 -5.22 2.35 -7.52
CA GLU A 199 -5.76 3.70 -7.49
C GLU A 199 -4.65 4.67 -7.10
N ALA A 200 -4.29 5.57 -8.00
CA ALA A 200 -3.30 6.61 -7.76
C ALA A 200 -3.97 7.96 -7.56
N MET A 201 -3.50 8.72 -6.58
CA MET A 201 -3.97 10.05 -6.22
C MET A 201 -2.77 10.97 -6.08
N LYS A 202 -2.75 12.06 -6.84
CA LYS A 202 -1.61 12.96 -6.91
C LYS A 202 -2.00 14.40 -6.55
N LEU A 203 -1.14 15.04 -5.73
CA LEU A 203 -1.22 16.44 -5.34
C LEU A 203 0.18 17.06 -5.47
N GLY A 204 0.40 17.82 -6.53
CA GLY A 204 1.69 18.46 -6.82
C GLY A 204 2.83 17.50 -7.17
N ALA A 205 2.55 16.21 -7.30
CA ALA A 205 3.57 15.18 -7.56
C ALA A 205 3.78 14.93 -9.04
N VAL A 206 4.99 14.53 -9.41
CA VAL A 206 5.39 14.14 -10.76
C VAL A 206 4.73 12.82 -11.21
N PRO A 207 4.78 12.44 -12.50
CA PRO A 207 4.19 11.20 -12.98
C PRO A 207 4.73 9.95 -12.28
N THR A 208 3.90 8.93 -12.23
CA THR A 208 4.26 7.56 -11.86
C THR A 208 4.29 6.70 -13.12
N PHE A 209 5.23 5.77 -13.20
CA PHE A 209 5.40 4.89 -14.34
C PHE A 209 4.97 3.47 -13.98
N ILE A 210 4.30 2.80 -14.92
CA ILE A 210 3.92 1.40 -14.79
C ILE A 210 4.58 0.61 -15.92
N ILE A 211 5.47 -0.30 -15.57
CA ILE A 211 6.12 -1.21 -16.51
C ILE A 211 5.27 -2.47 -16.58
N GLY A 212 4.69 -2.73 -17.75
CA GLY A 212 3.88 -3.92 -18.01
C GLY A 212 4.33 -4.65 -19.27
N GLU A 213 3.63 -5.71 -19.62
CA GLU A 213 3.94 -6.52 -20.82
C GLU A 213 3.87 -5.71 -22.13
N GLU A 214 2.99 -4.72 -22.22
CA GLU A 214 2.80 -3.89 -23.41
C GLU A 214 3.73 -2.67 -23.47
N GLY A 215 4.61 -2.48 -22.49
CA GLY A 215 5.53 -1.35 -22.38
C GLY A 215 5.37 -0.56 -21.10
N VAL A 216 5.76 0.71 -21.12
CA VAL A 216 5.72 1.62 -19.99
C VAL A 216 4.60 2.65 -20.16
N GLU A 217 3.64 2.65 -19.23
CA GLU A 217 2.56 3.62 -19.14
C GLU A 217 2.94 4.74 -18.16
N ILE A 218 2.59 5.98 -18.52
CA ILE A 218 2.80 7.15 -17.67
C ILE A 218 1.47 7.54 -17.03
N MET A 219 1.40 7.55 -15.71
CA MET A 219 0.27 8.08 -14.94
C MET A 219 0.53 9.57 -14.66
N GLU A 220 -0.36 10.43 -15.11
CA GLU A 220 -0.20 11.89 -15.14
C GLU A 220 0.17 12.51 -13.78
N ALA A 221 0.83 13.67 -13.85
CA ALA A 221 1.22 14.47 -12.71
C ALA A 221 0.03 15.15 -12.01
N GLY A 222 0.19 15.50 -10.73
CA GLY A 222 -0.72 16.37 -10.01
C GLY A 222 -0.21 17.81 -10.02
N GLU A 223 -1.08 18.79 -10.39
CA GLU A 223 -0.64 20.18 -10.56
C GLU A 223 -0.48 20.97 -9.26
N VAL A 224 -1.33 20.74 -8.25
CA VAL A 224 -1.40 21.56 -7.04
C VAL A 224 -0.96 20.79 -5.80
N PRO A 225 0.11 21.24 -5.10
CA PRO A 225 0.52 20.66 -3.82
C PRO A 225 -0.50 20.80 -2.70
N MET A 226 -0.35 19.99 -1.67
CA MET A 226 -1.14 20.09 -0.43
C MET A 226 -0.77 21.34 0.38
N GLY A 227 -1.73 21.87 1.13
CA GLY A 227 -1.52 23.02 2.00
C GLY A 227 -1.60 24.39 1.31
N ILE A 228 -1.93 24.45 0.01
CA ILE A 228 -2.08 25.72 -0.74
C ILE A 228 -3.53 26.17 -0.78
N LEU A 229 -4.45 25.28 -1.16
CA LEU A 229 -5.86 25.62 -1.38
C LEU A 229 -6.79 24.73 -0.54
N SER A 230 -7.86 25.32 -0.01
CA SER A 230 -8.97 24.55 0.55
C SER A 230 -9.77 23.93 -0.61
N GLY A 231 -10.05 22.62 -0.51
CA GLY A 231 -10.85 21.92 -1.52
C GLY A 231 -10.08 21.48 -2.76
N VAL A 232 -8.75 21.36 -2.68
CA VAL A 232 -7.97 20.68 -3.70
C VAL A 232 -8.48 19.24 -3.84
N GLU A 233 -8.81 18.85 -5.05
CA GLU A 233 -9.13 17.47 -5.38
C GLU A 233 -7.90 16.84 -6.02
N PRO A 234 -7.49 15.64 -5.57
CA PRO A 234 -6.38 14.93 -6.19
C PRO A 234 -6.74 14.49 -7.61
N VAL A 235 -5.75 14.48 -8.48
CA VAL A 235 -5.88 13.76 -9.75
C VAL A 235 -6.00 12.29 -9.42
N LEU A 236 -7.14 11.69 -9.79
CA LEU A 236 -7.45 10.28 -9.51
C LEU A 236 -7.34 9.47 -10.80
N MET A 237 -6.52 8.44 -10.76
CA MET A 237 -6.36 7.48 -11.84
C MET A 237 -6.51 6.07 -11.30
N SER A 238 -6.99 5.16 -12.13
CA SER A 238 -7.08 3.75 -11.78
C SER A 238 -6.56 2.88 -12.92
N ARG A 239 -5.86 1.81 -12.56
CA ARG A 239 -5.25 0.86 -13.47
C ARG A 239 -5.36 -0.56 -12.93
N LYS A 240 -5.76 -1.50 -13.78
CA LYS A 240 -5.63 -2.92 -13.45
C LYS A 240 -4.18 -3.36 -13.63
N LEU A 241 -3.58 -3.87 -12.57
CA LEU A 241 -2.25 -4.45 -12.61
C LEU A 241 -2.34 -5.96 -12.86
N TRP A 242 -1.39 -6.47 -13.61
CA TRP A 242 -1.23 -7.88 -13.93
C TRP A 242 0.02 -8.45 -13.26
N GLU A 243 0.13 -9.77 -13.21
CA GLU A 243 1.31 -10.46 -12.70
C GLU A 243 2.57 -10.04 -13.46
N GLY A 244 3.58 -9.56 -12.73
CA GLY A 244 4.82 -9.05 -13.31
C GLY A 244 4.86 -7.55 -13.55
N ASP A 245 3.71 -6.85 -13.47
CA ASP A 245 3.71 -5.38 -13.57
C ASP A 245 4.52 -4.77 -12.42
N ARG A 246 5.24 -3.68 -12.74
CA ARG A 246 6.08 -2.94 -11.79
C ARG A 246 5.68 -1.47 -11.79
N ILE A 247 5.56 -0.89 -10.61
CA ILE A 247 5.27 0.53 -10.39
C ILE A 247 6.58 1.22 -10.05
N VAL A 248 6.82 2.40 -10.64
CA VAL A 248 7.97 3.26 -10.33
C VAL A 248 7.44 4.66 -10.02
N MET A 249 7.60 5.08 -8.77
CA MET A 249 7.32 6.44 -8.30
C MET A 249 8.65 7.15 -8.06
N VAL A 250 8.74 8.41 -8.46
CA VAL A 250 9.96 9.20 -8.32
C VAL A 250 9.63 10.58 -7.75
N SER A 251 10.60 11.23 -7.08
CA SER A 251 10.51 12.66 -6.78
C SER A 251 10.95 13.49 -7.99
N ASP A 252 10.63 14.78 -7.99
CA ASP A 252 10.98 15.69 -9.08
C ASP A 252 12.50 15.81 -9.29
N GLY A 253 13.30 15.77 -8.22
CA GLY A 253 14.75 15.76 -8.32
C GLY A 253 15.32 14.63 -9.16
N VAL A 254 14.61 13.48 -9.24
CA VAL A 254 15.01 12.36 -10.12
C VAL A 254 14.76 12.71 -11.59
N LEU A 255 13.58 13.25 -11.91
CA LEU A 255 13.25 13.65 -13.27
C LEU A 255 14.10 14.83 -13.73
N ASP A 256 14.31 15.83 -12.87
CA ASP A 256 15.08 17.03 -13.17
C ASP A 256 16.55 16.73 -13.49
N ALA A 257 17.08 15.63 -12.98
CA ALA A 257 18.44 15.18 -13.28
C ALA A 257 18.59 14.65 -14.72
N LEU A 258 17.52 14.23 -15.36
CA LEU A 258 17.57 13.62 -16.69
C LEU A 258 17.90 14.62 -17.79
N PRO A 259 18.49 14.19 -18.92
CA PRO A 259 18.80 15.05 -20.05
C PRO A 259 17.56 15.34 -20.90
N GLY A 260 17.61 16.41 -21.72
CA GLY A 260 16.57 16.78 -22.66
C GLY A 260 15.46 17.64 -22.06
N ASP A 261 14.50 18.04 -22.90
CA ASP A 261 13.37 18.90 -22.50
C ASP A 261 12.19 18.06 -21.99
N ASP A 262 12.00 16.87 -22.53
CA ASP A 262 10.96 15.93 -22.12
C ASP A 262 11.56 14.85 -21.18
N LYS A 263 11.51 15.14 -19.89
CA LYS A 263 12.05 14.30 -18.82
C LYS A 263 11.27 13.02 -18.62
N GLU A 264 9.96 13.11 -18.81
CA GLU A 264 9.05 11.98 -18.66
C GLU A 264 9.29 10.96 -19.76
N GLN A 265 9.42 11.41 -21.00
CA GLN A 265 9.76 10.55 -22.12
C GLN A 265 11.17 9.93 -21.97
N ALA A 266 12.14 10.68 -21.45
CA ALA A 266 13.49 10.16 -21.18
C ALA A 266 13.45 9.03 -20.14
N MET A 267 12.67 9.19 -19.06
CA MET A 267 12.47 8.15 -18.07
C MET A 267 11.74 6.94 -18.65
N GLN A 268 10.68 7.17 -19.42
CA GLN A 268 9.91 6.11 -20.07
C GLN A 268 10.80 5.24 -20.96
N GLN A 269 11.60 5.86 -21.84
CA GLN A 269 12.52 5.14 -22.72
C GLN A 269 13.58 4.34 -21.97
N TYR A 270 14.06 4.88 -20.85
CA TYR A 270 14.96 4.13 -19.99
C TYR A 270 14.27 2.90 -19.41
N LEU A 271 13.08 3.07 -18.82
CA LEU A 271 12.33 1.98 -18.20
C LEU A 271 11.91 0.89 -19.19
N GLU A 272 11.68 1.23 -20.46
CA GLU A 272 11.43 0.27 -21.55
C GLU A 272 12.65 -0.62 -21.86
N SER A 273 13.87 -0.13 -21.55
CA SER A 273 15.11 -0.86 -21.76
C SER A 273 15.54 -1.74 -20.57
N VAL A 274 14.86 -1.60 -19.42
CA VAL A 274 15.23 -2.29 -18.19
C VAL A 274 14.79 -3.76 -18.24
N GLU A 275 15.74 -4.67 -17.95
CA GLU A 275 15.47 -6.10 -17.83
C GLU A 275 14.60 -6.42 -16.61
N GLU A 276 14.08 -7.65 -16.56
CA GLU A 276 13.32 -8.11 -15.40
C GLU A 276 14.22 -8.29 -14.18
N MET A 277 13.91 -7.56 -13.11
CA MET A 277 14.65 -7.58 -11.85
C MET A 277 13.75 -7.37 -10.64
N GLY A 278 14.30 -7.57 -9.44
CA GLY A 278 13.61 -7.30 -8.19
C GLY A 278 13.34 -5.79 -7.97
N PRO A 279 12.29 -5.45 -7.18
CA PRO A 279 11.97 -4.03 -6.97
C PRO A 279 13.12 -3.22 -6.37
N GLN A 280 13.86 -3.74 -5.39
CA GLN A 280 14.97 -2.99 -4.82
C GLN A 280 16.07 -2.70 -5.85
N GLU A 281 16.42 -3.68 -6.65
CA GLU A 281 17.41 -3.51 -7.71
C GLU A 281 16.94 -2.51 -8.76
N LEU A 282 15.65 -2.51 -9.10
CA LEU A 282 15.04 -1.53 -10.00
C LEU A 282 15.14 -0.11 -9.41
N ALA A 283 14.84 0.07 -8.12
CA ALA A 283 14.94 1.38 -7.47
C ALA A 283 16.39 1.92 -7.51
N ASP A 284 17.37 1.06 -7.22
CA ASP A 284 18.78 1.42 -7.25
C ASP A 284 19.21 1.79 -8.67
N GLN A 285 18.85 1.01 -9.68
CA GLN A 285 19.20 1.28 -11.08
C GLN A 285 18.57 2.56 -11.63
N VAL A 286 17.31 2.85 -11.31
CA VAL A 286 16.64 4.09 -11.73
C VAL A 286 17.33 5.30 -11.12
N LEU A 287 17.70 5.22 -9.83
CA LEU A 287 18.41 6.29 -9.16
C LEU A 287 19.82 6.49 -9.75
N ASP A 288 20.58 5.42 -9.95
CA ASP A 288 21.91 5.44 -10.55
C ASP A 288 21.86 6.02 -11.98
N PHE A 289 20.84 5.67 -12.77
CA PHE A 289 20.61 6.23 -14.10
C PHE A 289 20.46 7.76 -14.02
N ALA A 290 19.58 8.28 -13.17
CA ALA A 290 19.38 9.71 -13.03
C ALA A 290 20.65 10.43 -12.54
N VAL A 291 21.34 9.89 -11.54
CA VAL A 291 22.58 10.45 -10.99
C VAL A 291 23.72 10.49 -12.03
N SER A 292 23.73 9.57 -12.99
CA SER A 292 24.78 9.52 -14.03
C SER A 292 24.87 10.78 -14.91
N PHE A 293 23.80 11.57 -15.00
CA PHE A 293 23.75 12.79 -15.81
C PHE A 293 24.19 14.06 -15.07
N ILE A 294 24.38 13.98 -13.75
CA ILE A 294 24.67 15.16 -12.92
C ILE A 294 25.95 14.96 -12.09
N PRO A 295 26.75 16.01 -11.88
CA PRO A 295 27.96 15.91 -11.08
C PRO A 295 27.66 15.75 -9.57
N ALA A 296 26.49 16.15 -9.13
CA ALA A 296 25.98 15.97 -7.78
C ALA A 296 24.47 16.29 -7.74
N PRO A 297 23.70 15.68 -6.81
CA PRO A 297 22.30 15.96 -6.62
C PRO A 297 22.03 17.46 -6.34
N ARG A 298 21.18 18.07 -7.17
CA ARG A 298 20.77 19.48 -7.01
C ARG A 298 19.54 19.60 -6.14
N ASP A 299 18.79 18.51 -6.03
CA ASP A 299 17.63 18.35 -5.16
C ASP A 299 17.62 16.96 -4.54
N ASP A 300 16.72 16.72 -3.60
CA ASP A 300 16.48 15.40 -3.02
C ASP A 300 15.97 14.45 -4.11
N MET A 301 16.48 13.23 -4.12
CA MET A 301 16.15 12.26 -5.15
C MET A 301 15.68 10.97 -4.49
N THR A 302 14.44 10.60 -4.75
CA THR A 302 13.84 9.38 -4.20
C THR A 302 13.15 8.58 -5.29
N VAL A 303 13.40 7.28 -5.31
CA VAL A 303 12.76 6.30 -6.18
C VAL A 303 12.10 5.24 -5.32
N LEU A 304 10.82 5.02 -5.53
CA LEU A 304 10.08 3.89 -4.95
C LEU A 304 9.65 2.97 -6.06
N THR A 305 9.77 1.68 -5.82
CA THR A 305 9.33 0.66 -6.77
C THR A 305 8.50 -0.40 -6.08
N ALA A 306 7.58 -0.98 -6.81
CA ALA A 306 6.86 -2.16 -6.37
C ALA A 306 6.59 -3.10 -7.55
N GLY A 307 6.55 -4.39 -7.29
CA GLY A 307 6.11 -5.39 -8.26
C GLY A 307 4.99 -6.22 -7.69
N ILE A 308 4.07 -6.66 -8.56
CA ILE A 308 2.91 -7.46 -8.21
C ILE A 308 3.01 -8.87 -8.79
N TRP A 309 2.74 -9.88 -7.98
CA TRP A 309 2.73 -11.30 -8.39
C TRP A 309 1.50 -12.01 -7.84
N LYS A 310 1.00 -12.97 -8.61
CA LYS A 310 -0.02 -13.87 -8.09
C LYS A 310 0.55 -14.71 -6.94
N ARG A 311 -0.23 -14.90 -5.89
CA ARG A 311 0.10 -15.89 -4.86
C ARG A 311 -0.10 -17.28 -5.46
N ARG A 312 0.94 -18.08 -5.48
CA ARG A 312 0.81 -19.50 -5.85
C ARG A 312 0.02 -20.22 -4.76
N SER A 313 -1.01 -20.96 -5.17
CA SER A 313 -1.83 -21.84 -4.32
C SER A 313 -0.99 -22.89 -3.59
#